data_da6fa20e55807828fb0e45c8fe0f8ec8
#
_entry.id   da6fa20e55807828fb0e45c8fe0f8ec8
#
_cell.length_a   1.000
_cell.length_b   1.000
_cell.length_c   1.000
_cell.angle_alpha   90.00
_cell.angle_beta   90.00
_cell.angle_gamma   90.00
#
_symmetry.space_group_name_H-M   'P 1'
#
loop_
_entity.id
_entity.type
_entity.pdbx_description
1 polymer ?
#
loop_
_entity_poly.entity_id
_entity_poly.type
_entity_poly.pdbx_seq_one_letter_code
_entity_poly.pdbx_strand_id
1 'polypeptide(L)'
;FFAFSGHKIFGPMGIGVLYGKKKLLKKMPPFLSGGEMIESVTRESAKYAELPHKFEAGTVNAAGAIALHAAIKYAQSVGFDVMQERELAVTKRAFDGLKELPHVHVLGSDLAEEHTGILTFTIDDVHPHDVSEILIADGICVRAGHHCAQPLLNYLGISSATRASFMFYNTEEEADKFVAGIASIRERMGYGK
;
A
#
# COMPACT_ATOMS: atom_id res chain seq x y z
N PHE A 1 -18.43 6.28 2.54
CA PHE A 1 -17.76 5.01 2.86
C PHE A 1 -16.26 5.22 2.90
N PHE A 2 -15.58 4.50 3.77
CA PHE A 2 -14.14 4.41 3.83
C PHE A 2 -13.73 2.97 4.20
N ALA A 3 -12.75 2.39 3.50
CA ALA A 3 -12.31 1.03 3.75
C ALA A 3 -10.79 0.95 3.80
N PHE A 4 -10.26 0.12 4.69
CA PHE A 4 -8.83 -0.14 4.75
C PHE A 4 -8.53 -1.56 5.21
N SER A 5 -7.34 -2.06 4.83
CA SER A 5 -6.82 -3.36 5.25
C SER A 5 -5.92 -3.20 6.46
N GLY A 6 -6.09 -4.04 7.48
CA GLY A 6 -5.31 -3.97 8.71
C GLY A 6 -3.81 -4.10 8.51
N HIS A 7 -3.37 -4.98 7.60
CA HIS A 7 -1.94 -5.18 7.31
C HIS A 7 -1.25 -3.98 6.64
N LYS A 8 -2.00 -2.96 6.23
CA LYS A 8 -1.43 -1.70 5.70
C LYS A 8 -1.33 -0.59 6.75
N ILE A 9 -1.73 -0.88 7.99
CA ILE A 9 -1.60 -0.02 9.15
C ILE A 9 -1.06 -0.80 10.36
N PHE A 10 0.05 -1.52 10.15
CA PHE A 10 0.77 -2.32 11.17
C PHE A 10 -0.03 -3.47 11.79
N GLY A 11 -1.27 -3.72 11.34
CA GLY A 11 -2.12 -4.79 11.83
C GLY A 11 -1.85 -6.13 11.15
N PRO A 12 -2.49 -7.20 11.61
CA PRO A 12 -2.34 -8.52 11.01
C PRO A 12 -3.03 -8.62 9.64
N MET A 13 -2.64 -9.63 8.87
CA MET A 13 -3.38 -10.04 7.67
C MET A 13 -4.74 -10.61 8.05
N GLY A 14 -5.69 -10.59 7.09
CA GLY A 14 -7.01 -11.19 7.25
C GLY A 14 -8.01 -10.37 8.07
N ILE A 15 -7.70 -9.11 8.38
CA ILE A 15 -8.62 -8.15 9.00
C ILE A 15 -8.62 -6.84 8.24
N GLY A 16 -9.78 -6.20 8.16
CA GLY A 16 -9.96 -4.87 7.59
C GLY A 16 -11.19 -4.20 8.17
N VAL A 17 -11.41 -2.95 7.82
CA VAL A 17 -12.54 -2.16 8.31
C VAL A 17 -13.27 -1.53 7.14
N LEU A 18 -14.61 -1.60 7.17
CA LEU A 18 -15.49 -0.78 6.37
C LEU A 18 -16.21 0.22 7.27
N TYR A 19 -15.87 1.49 7.13
CA TYR A 19 -16.66 2.57 7.71
C TYR A 19 -17.74 3.04 6.73
N GLY A 20 -18.95 3.23 7.23
CA GLY A 20 -20.03 3.78 6.44
C GLY A 20 -20.95 4.68 7.28
N LYS A 21 -21.49 5.72 6.66
CA LYS A 21 -22.54 6.51 7.30
C LYS A 21 -23.74 5.63 7.59
N LYS A 22 -24.24 5.62 8.83
CA LYS A 22 -25.33 4.75 9.31
C LYS A 22 -26.55 4.74 8.37
N LYS A 23 -26.91 5.91 7.81
CA LYS A 23 -28.03 6.04 6.84
C LYS A 23 -27.82 5.18 5.59
N LEU A 24 -26.60 5.07 5.12
CA LEU A 24 -26.23 4.27 3.92
C LEU A 24 -26.16 2.79 4.27
N LEU A 25 -25.48 2.44 5.36
CA LEU A 25 -25.37 1.05 5.83
C LEU A 25 -26.74 0.42 6.10
N LYS A 26 -27.71 1.17 6.65
CA LYS A 26 -29.07 0.66 6.85
C LYS A 26 -29.75 0.24 5.54
N LYS A 27 -29.49 0.96 4.44
CA LYS A 27 -30.09 0.68 3.12
C LYS A 27 -29.33 -0.40 2.33
N MET A 28 -28.04 -0.60 2.63
CA MET A 28 -27.20 -1.55 1.92
C MET A 28 -27.56 -2.99 2.32
N PRO A 29 -27.75 -3.92 1.37
CA PRO A 29 -27.91 -5.33 1.69
C PRO A 29 -26.59 -5.91 2.23
N PRO A 30 -26.62 -6.96 3.07
CA PRO A 30 -25.42 -7.71 3.40
C PRO A 30 -24.89 -8.42 2.15
N PHE A 31 -23.59 -8.63 2.07
CA PHE A 31 -22.97 -9.38 0.96
C PHE A 31 -22.54 -10.80 1.36
N LEU A 32 -22.42 -11.08 2.67
CA LEU A 32 -22.24 -12.41 3.23
C LEU A 32 -23.46 -12.80 4.05
N SER A 33 -23.72 -14.11 4.16
CA SER A 33 -24.80 -14.66 4.97
C SER A 33 -24.24 -15.74 5.91
N GLY A 34 -24.80 -15.82 7.13
CA GLY A 34 -24.36 -16.79 8.14
C GLY A 34 -25.02 -16.53 9.48
N GLY A 35 -24.56 -17.20 10.53
CA GLY A 35 -24.97 -16.94 11.89
C GLY A 35 -24.67 -15.52 12.34
N GLU A 36 -25.27 -15.06 13.42
CA GLU A 36 -25.13 -13.77 14.10
C GLU A 36 -25.61 -12.54 13.30
N MET A 37 -25.63 -12.59 11.95
CA MET A 37 -26.04 -11.47 11.10
C MET A 37 -27.54 -11.41 10.80
N ILE A 38 -28.31 -12.36 11.28
CA ILE A 38 -29.76 -12.49 11.12
C ILE A 38 -30.47 -12.37 12.46
N GLU A 39 -31.70 -11.85 12.45
CA GLU A 39 -32.64 -11.93 13.57
C GLU A 39 -33.56 -13.15 13.44
N SER A 40 -34.04 -13.44 12.21
CA SER A 40 -34.81 -14.62 11.87
C SER A 40 -34.65 -14.97 10.39
N VAL A 41 -34.85 -16.26 10.07
CA VAL A 41 -34.78 -16.77 8.70
C VAL A 41 -35.88 -17.82 8.46
N THR A 42 -36.47 -17.78 7.28
CA THR A 42 -37.39 -18.78 6.75
C THR A 42 -36.82 -19.36 5.46
N ARG A 43 -37.57 -20.24 4.78
CA ARG A 43 -37.15 -20.75 3.46
C ARG A 43 -37.16 -19.65 2.37
N GLU A 44 -38.00 -18.66 2.52
CA GLU A 44 -38.25 -17.63 1.50
C GLU A 44 -37.66 -16.26 1.84
N SER A 45 -37.32 -16.02 3.12
CA SER A 45 -36.92 -14.70 3.58
C SER A 45 -35.97 -14.72 4.76
N ALA A 46 -35.23 -13.62 4.95
CA ALA A 46 -34.41 -13.38 6.12
C ALA A 46 -34.63 -11.96 6.65
N LYS A 47 -34.75 -11.84 7.97
CA LYS A 47 -34.68 -10.57 8.68
C LYS A 47 -33.28 -10.42 9.26
N TYR A 48 -32.59 -9.36 8.87
CA TYR A 48 -31.21 -9.13 9.27
C TYR A 48 -31.12 -8.45 10.63
N ALA A 49 -30.03 -8.75 11.35
CA ALA A 49 -29.71 -8.11 12.61
C ALA A 49 -29.43 -6.60 12.44
N GLU A 50 -29.46 -5.88 13.54
CA GLU A 50 -29.09 -4.46 13.56
C GLU A 50 -27.60 -4.25 13.23
N LEU A 51 -27.25 -3.03 12.78
CA LEU A 51 -25.87 -2.63 12.58
C LEU A 51 -25.08 -2.64 13.90
N PRO A 52 -23.82 -3.09 13.94
CA PRO A 52 -23.01 -3.54 12.79
C PRO A 52 -23.17 -5.02 12.41
N HIS A 53 -23.85 -5.82 13.24
CA HIS A 53 -23.95 -7.31 13.10
C HIS A 53 -24.50 -7.75 11.74
N LYS A 54 -25.35 -6.95 11.10
CA LYS A 54 -25.84 -7.19 9.74
C LYS A 54 -24.74 -7.53 8.72
N PHE A 55 -23.50 -7.03 8.93
CA PHE A 55 -22.38 -7.24 8.03
C PHE A 55 -21.31 -8.19 8.59
N GLU A 56 -21.56 -8.78 9.76
CA GLU A 56 -20.66 -9.68 10.49
C GLU A 56 -21.19 -11.12 10.44
N ALA A 57 -20.96 -11.81 9.30
CA ALA A 57 -21.52 -13.13 9.07
C ALA A 57 -20.64 -14.26 9.65
N GLY A 58 -21.21 -15.09 10.53
CA GLY A 58 -20.54 -16.22 11.17
C GLY A 58 -19.58 -15.78 12.29
N THR A 59 -18.69 -16.68 12.70
CA THR A 59 -17.67 -16.39 13.71
C THR A 59 -16.68 -15.37 13.20
N VAL A 60 -16.67 -14.20 13.84
CA VAL A 60 -15.81 -13.07 13.42
C VAL A 60 -14.34 -13.30 13.81
N ASN A 61 -13.43 -12.65 13.11
CA ASN A 61 -12.00 -12.66 13.41
C ASN A 61 -11.67 -11.80 14.65
N ALA A 62 -12.07 -12.27 15.83
CA ALA A 62 -11.87 -11.55 17.08
C ALA A 62 -10.38 -11.30 17.39
N ALA A 63 -9.51 -12.29 17.16
CA ALA A 63 -8.08 -12.16 17.36
C ALA A 63 -7.47 -11.07 16.46
N GLY A 64 -7.88 -11.03 15.19
CA GLY A 64 -7.48 -9.98 14.25
C GLY A 64 -7.96 -8.59 14.68
N ALA A 65 -9.18 -8.47 15.20
CA ALA A 65 -9.72 -7.21 15.69
C ALA A 65 -8.94 -6.68 16.92
N ILE A 66 -8.59 -7.54 17.86
CA ILE A 66 -7.77 -7.19 19.02
C ILE A 66 -6.37 -6.73 18.58
N ALA A 67 -5.74 -7.47 17.67
CA ALA A 67 -4.43 -7.11 17.14
C ALA A 67 -4.46 -5.80 16.32
N LEU A 68 -5.51 -5.58 15.53
CA LEU A 68 -5.71 -4.32 14.81
C LEU A 68 -5.89 -3.13 15.78
N HIS A 69 -6.60 -3.33 16.90
CA HIS A 69 -6.70 -2.30 17.95
C HIS A 69 -5.32 -1.92 18.48
N ALA A 70 -4.46 -2.91 18.79
CA ALA A 70 -3.09 -2.66 19.24
C ALA A 70 -2.27 -1.89 18.20
N ALA A 71 -2.40 -2.24 16.92
CA ALA A 71 -1.74 -1.55 15.81
C ALA A 71 -2.19 -0.08 15.68
N ILE A 72 -3.49 0.18 15.80
CA ILE A 72 -4.03 1.55 15.78
C ILE A 72 -3.50 2.36 16.98
N LYS A 73 -3.45 1.76 18.17
CA LYS A 73 -2.87 2.42 19.36
C LYS A 73 -1.40 2.75 19.17
N TYR A 74 -0.63 1.84 18.57
CA TYR A 74 0.76 2.10 18.22
C TYR A 74 0.88 3.30 17.27
N ALA A 75 0.13 3.30 16.14
CA ALA A 75 0.12 4.41 15.20
C ALA A 75 -0.22 5.75 15.88
N GLN A 76 -1.25 5.76 16.75
CA GLN A 76 -1.62 6.94 17.53
C GLN A 76 -0.52 7.39 18.49
N SER A 77 0.23 6.46 19.09
CA SER A 77 1.32 6.79 20.02
C SER A 77 2.53 7.41 19.34
N VAL A 78 2.81 7.04 18.08
CA VAL A 78 3.83 7.69 17.27
C VAL A 78 3.36 9.07 16.81
N GLY A 79 2.09 9.20 16.44
CA GLY A 79 1.47 10.41 15.90
C GLY A 79 1.51 10.44 14.37
N PHE A 80 0.35 10.67 13.76
CA PHE A 80 0.25 10.67 12.28
C PHE A 80 1.03 11.81 11.64
N ASP A 81 1.07 12.98 12.28
CA ASP A 81 1.82 14.14 11.79
C ASP A 81 3.33 13.84 11.75
N VAL A 82 3.86 13.20 12.81
CA VAL A 82 5.27 12.77 12.87
C VAL A 82 5.58 11.71 11.82
N MET A 83 4.67 10.75 11.63
CA MET A 83 4.82 9.74 10.57
C MET A 83 4.88 10.40 9.20
N GLN A 84 3.96 11.30 8.90
CA GLN A 84 3.87 11.97 7.61
C GLN A 84 5.10 12.86 7.34
N GLU A 85 5.55 13.62 8.33
CA GLU A 85 6.73 14.47 8.21
C GLU A 85 7.98 13.65 7.86
N ARG A 86 8.22 12.54 8.59
CA ARG A 86 9.37 11.66 8.35
C ARG A 86 9.28 10.93 7.02
N GLU A 87 8.11 10.41 6.69
CA GLU A 87 7.87 9.73 5.42
C GLU A 87 8.13 10.68 4.24
N LEU A 88 7.64 11.93 4.34
CA LEU A 88 7.87 12.95 3.32
C LEU A 88 9.36 13.29 3.17
N ALA A 89 10.11 13.44 4.26
CA ALA A 89 11.53 13.76 4.22
C ALA A 89 12.33 12.68 3.47
N VAL A 90 12.12 11.41 3.82
CA VAL A 90 12.79 10.27 3.17
C VAL A 90 12.36 10.13 1.72
N THR A 91 11.05 10.25 1.43
CA THR A 91 10.52 10.16 0.07
C THR A 91 11.06 11.25 -0.82
N LYS A 92 11.10 12.49 -0.32
CA LYS A 92 11.66 13.63 -1.06
C LYS A 92 13.14 13.41 -1.40
N ARG A 93 13.93 12.92 -0.44
CA ARG A 93 15.34 12.62 -0.68
C ARG A 93 15.54 11.59 -1.79
N ALA A 94 14.77 10.50 -1.75
CA ALA A 94 14.81 9.47 -2.79
C ALA A 94 14.30 10.02 -4.15
N PHE A 95 13.20 10.79 -4.15
CA PHE A 95 12.64 11.39 -5.35
C PHE A 95 13.64 12.32 -6.03
N ASP A 96 14.21 13.27 -5.29
CA ASP A 96 15.19 14.23 -5.81
C ASP A 96 16.40 13.48 -6.41
N GLY A 97 16.90 12.45 -5.71
CA GLY A 97 17.99 11.62 -6.23
C GLY A 97 17.63 10.84 -7.51
N LEU A 98 16.43 10.30 -7.61
CA LEU A 98 15.98 9.62 -8.83
C LEU A 98 15.81 10.57 -10.03
N LYS A 99 15.37 11.79 -9.80
CA LYS A 99 15.21 12.82 -10.86
C LYS A 99 16.53 13.26 -11.48
N GLU A 100 17.65 13.11 -10.77
CA GLU A 100 18.99 13.37 -11.31
C GLU A 100 19.51 12.25 -12.23
N LEU A 101 18.86 11.09 -12.25
CA LEU A 101 19.27 9.94 -13.06
C LEU A 101 18.57 10.01 -14.43
N PRO A 102 19.31 10.23 -15.54
CA PRO A 102 18.71 10.56 -16.84
C PRO A 102 17.87 9.44 -17.46
N HIS A 103 18.07 8.20 -17.02
CA HIS A 103 17.39 7.01 -17.54
C HIS A 103 16.27 6.51 -16.60
N VAL A 104 15.94 7.26 -15.56
CA VAL A 104 14.93 6.90 -14.57
C VAL A 104 13.72 7.81 -14.73
N HIS A 105 12.55 7.21 -14.88
CA HIS A 105 11.29 7.94 -15.06
C HIS A 105 10.37 7.63 -13.89
N VAL A 106 10.25 8.57 -12.96
CA VAL A 106 9.29 8.49 -11.85
C VAL A 106 7.89 8.77 -12.38
N LEU A 107 6.94 7.89 -12.05
CA LEU A 107 5.55 8.00 -12.48
C LEU A 107 4.75 8.83 -11.47
N GLY A 108 3.94 9.74 -11.96
CA GLY A 108 3.08 10.59 -11.14
C GLY A 108 3.45 12.07 -11.25
N SER A 109 3.34 12.79 -10.15
CA SER A 109 3.67 14.21 -10.09
C SER A 109 5.17 14.45 -10.19
N ASP A 110 5.53 15.63 -10.70
CA ASP A 110 6.90 16.14 -10.69
C ASP A 110 7.29 16.82 -9.35
N LEU A 111 6.38 16.85 -8.40
CA LEU A 111 6.57 17.43 -7.07
C LEU A 111 6.65 16.32 -6.03
N ALA A 112 7.74 16.28 -5.26
CA ALA A 112 7.97 15.24 -4.24
C ALA A 112 6.88 15.23 -3.16
N GLU A 113 6.35 16.38 -2.78
CA GLU A 113 5.30 16.56 -1.78
C GLU A 113 3.92 16.05 -2.20
N GLU A 114 3.72 15.76 -3.48
CA GLU A 114 2.49 15.14 -4.00
C GLU A 114 2.58 13.61 -4.03
N HIS A 115 3.76 13.04 -3.71
CA HIS A 115 3.92 11.62 -3.47
C HIS A 115 3.71 11.31 -1.99
N THR A 116 3.05 10.17 -1.72
CA THR A 116 3.12 9.53 -0.41
C THR A 116 4.46 8.77 -0.33
N GLY A 117 4.73 8.00 0.72
CA GLY A 117 5.93 7.17 0.82
C GLY A 117 6.16 6.14 -0.31
N ILE A 118 5.61 6.39 -1.50
CA ILE A 118 5.63 5.45 -2.64
C ILE A 118 6.18 6.15 -3.88
N LEU A 119 7.29 5.62 -4.41
CA LEU A 119 7.84 6.02 -5.69
C LEU A 119 7.76 4.82 -6.65
N THR A 120 7.00 5.00 -7.73
CA THR A 120 6.90 4.04 -8.83
C THR A 120 7.65 4.59 -10.02
N PHE A 121 8.52 3.79 -10.63
CA PHE A 121 9.40 4.26 -11.69
C PHE A 121 9.73 3.16 -12.69
N THR A 122 10.23 3.57 -13.85
CA THR A 122 10.86 2.71 -14.86
C THR A 122 12.30 3.14 -15.10
N ILE A 123 13.12 2.25 -15.64
CA ILE A 123 14.48 2.53 -16.09
C ILE A 123 14.56 2.12 -17.56
N ASP A 124 15.13 2.98 -18.41
CA ASP A 124 15.27 2.73 -19.83
C ASP A 124 16.01 1.41 -20.09
N ASP A 125 15.43 0.57 -20.94
CA ASP A 125 15.95 -0.72 -21.38
C ASP A 125 16.12 -1.78 -20.27
N VAL A 126 15.65 -1.50 -19.03
CA VAL A 126 15.77 -2.42 -17.89
C VAL A 126 14.39 -2.92 -17.47
N HIS A 127 14.21 -4.24 -17.47
CA HIS A 127 12.96 -4.82 -17.01
C HIS A 127 12.83 -4.70 -15.47
N PRO A 128 11.67 -4.34 -14.91
CA PRO A 128 11.49 -4.15 -13.47
C PRO A 128 11.86 -5.35 -12.60
N HIS A 129 11.74 -6.57 -13.10
CA HIS A 129 12.22 -7.77 -12.40
C HIS A 129 13.74 -7.77 -12.23
N ASP A 130 14.49 -7.38 -13.27
CA ASP A 130 15.95 -7.30 -13.20
C ASP A 130 16.39 -6.23 -12.20
N VAL A 131 15.68 -5.09 -12.17
CA VAL A 131 15.87 -4.06 -11.13
C VAL A 131 15.71 -4.67 -9.73
N SER A 132 14.65 -5.43 -9.51
CA SER A 132 14.38 -6.06 -8.21
C SER A 132 15.44 -7.08 -7.82
N GLU A 133 15.87 -7.94 -8.75
CA GLU A 133 16.90 -8.97 -8.51
C GLU A 133 18.28 -8.36 -8.23
N ILE A 134 18.64 -7.28 -8.92
CA ILE A 134 19.90 -6.58 -8.69
C ILE A 134 19.91 -5.91 -7.32
N LEU A 135 18.82 -5.22 -6.96
CA LEU A 135 18.72 -4.48 -5.71
C LEU A 135 18.65 -5.38 -4.48
N ILE A 136 17.98 -6.55 -4.58
CA ILE A 136 17.91 -7.48 -3.45
C ILE A 136 19.29 -8.04 -3.08
N ALA A 137 20.20 -8.20 -4.05
CA ALA A 137 21.57 -8.60 -3.78
C ALA A 137 22.34 -7.56 -2.94
N ASP A 138 21.93 -6.29 -3.01
CA ASP A 138 22.48 -5.19 -2.20
C ASP A 138 21.69 -4.97 -0.89
N GLY A 139 20.71 -5.83 -0.62
CA GLY A 139 19.83 -5.74 0.57
C GLY A 139 18.77 -4.62 0.45
N ILE A 140 18.42 -4.22 -0.78
CA ILE A 140 17.39 -3.21 -1.04
C ILE A 140 16.16 -3.91 -1.62
N CYS A 141 15.04 -3.86 -0.89
CA CYS A 141 13.81 -4.53 -1.29
C CYS A 141 12.87 -3.55 -2.01
N VAL A 142 12.56 -3.86 -3.26
CA VAL A 142 11.56 -3.15 -4.08
C VAL A 142 10.53 -4.14 -4.61
N ARG A 143 9.44 -3.64 -5.13
CA ARG A 143 8.43 -4.47 -5.79
C ARG A 143 8.44 -4.22 -7.30
N ALA A 144 8.47 -5.29 -8.11
CA ALA A 144 8.29 -5.26 -9.55
C ALA A 144 6.90 -5.74 -9.96
N GLY A 145 6.33 -5.21 -11.05
CA GLY A 145 5.09 -5.67 -11.66
C GLY A 145 4.01 -4.61 -11.82
N HIS A 146 2.74 -5.03 -11.76
CA HIS A 146 1.58 -4.15 -12.01
C HIS A 146 1.05 -3.42 -10.76
N HIS A 147 1.59 -3.69 -9.57
CA HIS A 147 1.22 -3.07 -8.28
C HIS A 147 -0.27 -3.12 -7.93
N CYS A 148 -1.00 -4.17 -8.39
CA CYS A 148 -2.45 -4.30 -8.30
C CYS A 148 -3.21 -3.16 -9.03
N ALA A 149 -2.58 -2.53 -10.04
CA ALA A 149 -3.09 -1.37 -10.78
C ALA A 149 -2.87 -1.52 -12.29
N GLN A 150 -3.01 -2.74 -12.83
CA GLN A 150 -2.77 -3.03 -14.26
C GLN A 150 -3.53 -2.10 -15.23
N PRO A 151 -4.83 -1.75 -15.00
CA PRO A 151 -5.51 -0.82 -15.87
C PRO A 151 -4.87 0.58 -15.90
N LEU A 152 -4.32 1.04 -14.77
CA LEU A 152 -3.62 2.32 -14.70
C LEU A 152 -2.31 2.28 -15.49
N LEU A 153 -1.51 1.22 -15.32
CA LEU A 153 -0.25 1.09 -16.08
C LEU A 153 -0.53 0.99 -17.58
N ASN A 154 -1.55 0.25 -18.00
CA ASN A 154 -1.98 0.18 -19.41
C ASN A 154 -2.37 1.56 -19.94
N TYR A 155 -3.11 2.36 -19.16
CA TYR A 155 -3.47 3.73 -19.53
C TYR A 155 -2.23 4.62 -19.71
N LEU A 156 -1.21 4.43 -18.89
CA LEU A 156 0.08 5.13 -18.98
C LEU A 156 1.00 4.56 -20.09
N GLY A 157 0.59 3.51 -20.79
CA GLY A 157 1.40 2.85 -21.83
C GLY A 157 2.57 2.03 -21.28
N ILE A 158 2.51 1.62 -20.00
CA ILE A 158 3.58 0.93 -19.27
C ILE A 158 3.14 -0.50 -18.99
N SER A 159 3.96 -1.49 -19.36
CA SER A 159 3.66 -2.90 -19.12
C SER A 159 3.85 -3.32 -17.67
N SER A 160 4.89 -2.81 -17.03
CA SER A 160 5.23 -3.06 -15.63
C SER A 160 6.18 -1.98 -15.11
N ALA A 161 6.27 -1.82 -13.80
CA ALA A 161 7.11 -0.82 -13.16
C ALA A 161 7.78 -1.37 -11.90
N THR A 162 8.80 -0.68 -11.41
CA THR A 162 9.40 -0.90 -10.09
C THR A 162 8.82 0.09 -9.10
N ARG A 163 8.58 -0.36 -7.86
CA ARG A 163 8.04 0.48 -6.78
C ARG A 163 8.91 0.37 -5.53
N ALA A 164 9.44 1.48 -5.09
CA ALA A 164 9.97 1.66 -3.75
C ALA A 164 8.85 2.15 -2.81
N SER A 165 8.84 1.67 -1.58
CA SER A 165 7.87 2.08 -0.55
C SER A 165 8.63 2.44 0.72
N PHE A 166 8.54 3.69 1.12
CA PHE A 166 9.14 4.25 2.32
C PHE A 166 8.08 4.40 3.40
N MET A 167 8.50 4.30 4.64
CA MET A 167 7.69 4.54 5.81
C MET A 167 8.46 5.41 6.80
N PHE A 168 7.78 5.94 7.79
CA PHE A 168 8.34 6.84 8.81
C PHE A 168 9.57 6.29 9.54
N TYR A 169 9.80 4.99 9.52
CA TYR A 169 10.95 4.32 10.16
C TYR A 169 12.15 4.15 9.23
N ASN A 170 12.00 4.43 7.93
CA ASN A 170 13.15 4.47 7.04
C ASN A 170 13.99 5.73 7.27
N THR A 171 15.27 5.68 6.91
CA THR A 171 16.20 6.78 7.09
C THR A 171 16.60 7.43 5.77
N GLU A 172 17.15 8.64 5.84
CA GLU A 172 17.67 9.33 4.66
C GLU A 172 18.88 8.60 4.06
N GLU A 173 19.69 7.95 4.90
CA GLU A 173 20.81 7.12 4.45
C GLU A 173 20.35 5.89 3.66
N GLU A 174 19.19 5.31 4.04
CA GLU A 174 18.56 4.23 3.26
C GLU A 174 18.05 4.74 1.91
N ALA A 175 17.51 5.96 1.86
CA ALA A 175 17.14 6.61 0.59
C ALA A 175 18.37 6.86 -0.30
N ASP A 176 19.47 7.33 0.25
CA ASP A 176 20.73 7.51 -0.49
C ASP A 176 21.27 6.17 -1.03
N LYS A 177 21.25 5.13 -0.19
CA LYS A 177 21.64 3.78 -0.60
C LYS A 177 20.77 3.26 -1.74
N PHE A 178 19.46 3.49 -1.67
CA PHE A 178 18.52 3.12 -2.72
C PHE A 178 18.83 3.85 -4.03
N VAL A 179 19.03 5.17 -4.01
CA VAL A 179 19.38 5.97 -5.19
C VAL A 179 20.70 5.50 -5.81
N ALA A 180 21.72 5.26 -4.99
CA ALA A 180 23.01 4.75 -5.46
C ALA A 180 22.87 3.36 -6.11
N GLY A 181 22.03 2.48 -5.52
CA GLY A 181 21.71 1.18 -6.10
C GLY A 181 21.07 1.33 -7.49
N ILE A 182 20.06 2.19 -7.63
CA ILE A 182 19.41 2.47 -8.92
C ILE A 182 20.41 3.00 -9.95
N ALA A 183 21.28 3.94 -9.58
CA ALA A 183 22.28 4.52 -10.46
C ALA A 183 23.25 3.48 -11.06
N SER A 184 23.52 2.40 -10.32
CA SER A 184 24.43 1.34 -10.74
C SER A 184 23.82 0.31 -11.69
N ILE A 185 22.49 0.24 -11.83
CA ILE A 185 21.80 -0.87 -12.50
C ILE A 185 22.20 -0.99 -13.96
N ARG A 186 22.16 0.10 -14.73
CA ARG A 186 22.47 0.07 -16.16
C ARG A 186 23.91 -0.39 -16.42
N GLU A 187 24.87 0.10 -15.63
CA GLU A 187 26.28 -0.32 -15.72
C GLU A 187 26.42 -1.82 -15.41
N ARG A 188 25.76 -2.30 -14.36
CA ARG A 188 25.77 -3.75 -13.98
C ARG A 188 25.16 -4.65 -15.05
N MET A 189 24.22 -4.13 -15.84
CA MET A 189 23.61 -4.83 -16.97
C MET A 189 24.39 -4.65 -18.30
N GLY A 190 25.46 -3.85 -18.31
CA GLY A 190 26.27 -3.62 -19.51
C GLY A 190 25.71 -2.59 -20.49
N TYR A 191 24.72 -1.78 -20.10
CA TYR A 191 24.13 -0.73 -20.94
C TYR A 191 24.87 0.62 -20.90
N GLY A 192 26.00 0.67 -20.15
CA GLY A 192 26.73 1.91 -19.91
C GLY A 192 26.10 2.82 -18.85
N LYS A 193 26.78 3.93 -18.58
CA LYS A 193 26.28 4.93 -17.60
C LYS A 193 25.14 5.73 -18.18
#